data_4dc5d5ff69c74f5d8692538e25da472e
#
_entry.id   4dc5d5ff69c74f5d8692538e25da472e
#
_cell.length_a   1.000
_cell.length_b   1.000
_cell.length_c   1.000
_cell.angle_alpha   90.00
_cell.angle_beta   90.00
_cell.angle_gamma   90.00
#
_symmetry.space_group_name_H-M   'P 1'
#
loop_
_entity.id
_entity.type
_entity.pdbx_description
1 polymer ?
#
loop_
_entity_poly.entity_id
_entity_poly.type
_entity_poly.pdbx_seq_one_letter_code
_entity_poly.pdbx_strand_id
1 'polypeptide(L)'
;MNHLFGWRRLARLTFMLLYFLIEVLCASQQTDQSETQQVKGIVGQSFSFPERVIKSGNLLYGDLGSIANVYPGKEGKITLEKRFENRLHLNNVTRYFTLSDLQIDDAGVYTVENTDEGKKLKIFELTVYNVVSKPQLRDCDSSSCSVVCSVDNEKEVTLTLYRGEEILNQTSSPDLTTDLSLRLEVENYNSTYSCVAANPVSNETVHVPKCCSKDGHPNDADSDEKTLGLFIIAVICVLVASGLVGLAIYLKKSRNGHSQGRFIRKSAS
;
A
#
# COMPACT_ATOMS: atom_id res chain seq x y z
N MET A 1 37.04 67.96 8.20
CA MET A 1 36.70 66.80 7.29
C MET A 1 36.57 65.47 8.00
N ASN A 2 36.76 65.36 9.28
CA ASN A 2 36.75 64.03 10.01
C ASN A 2 35.39 63.64 10.62
N HIS A 3 34.40 64.52 10.69
CA HIS A 3 33.06 64.19 11.25
C HIS A 3 32.18 63.35 10.33
N LEU A 4 32.31 63.52 9.02
CA LEU A 4 31.50 62.74 8.03
C LEU A 4 31.86 61.24 7.92
N PHE A 5 33.12 60.89 8.22
CA PHE A 5 33.57 59.47 8.21
C PHE A 5 33.02 58.69 9.41
N GLY A 6 32.87 59.34 10.57
CA GLY A 6 32.30 58.67 11.77
C GLY A 6 30.82 58.32 11.59
N TRP A 7 30.03 59.21 11.01
CA TRP A 7 28.60 59.00 10.79
C TRP A 7 28.31 57.86 9.79
N ARG A 8 29.12 57.70 8.74
CA ARG A 8 28.97 56.60 7.78
C ARG A 8 29.33 55.24 8.39
N ARG A 9 30.28 55.17 9.32
CA ARG A 9 30.61 53.96 10.05
C ARG A 9 29.50 53.62 11.06
N LEU A 10 29.00 54.60 11.80
CA LEU A 10 27.89 54.38 12.73
C LEU A 10 26.62 53.91 12.02
N ALA A 11 26.25 54.55 10.90
CA ALA A 11 25.10 54.14 10.09
C ALA A 11 25.24 52.72 9.56
N ARG A 12 26.42 52.29 9.12
CA ARG A 12 26.64 50.90 8.68
C ARG A 12 26.53 49.89 9.85
N LEU A 13 27.06 50.22 11.02
CA LEU A 13 26.93 49.37 12.20
C LEU A 13 25.47 49.27 12.69
N THR A 14 24.72 50.34 12.67
CA THR A 14 23.27 50.31 13.01
C THR A 14 22.47 49.49 11.98
N PHE A 15 22.77 49.63 10.69
CA PHE A 15 22.13 48.79 9.65
C PHE A 15 22.45 47.28 9.81
N MET A 16 23.70 46.96 10.11
CA MET A 16 24.09 45.54 10.34
C MET A 16 23.45 45.00 11.61
N LEU A 17 23.35 45.78 12.68
CA LEU A 17 22.66 45.37 13.90
C LEU A 17 21.14 45.22 13.69
N LEU A 18 20.50 46.10 12.94
CA LEU A 18 19.09 45.96 12.56
C LEU A 18 18.85 44.74 11.69
N TYR A 19 19.73 44.49 10.71
CA TYR A 19 19.65 43.30 9.87
C TYR A 19 19.78 42.02 10.71
N PHE A 20 20.76 41.98 11.61
CA PHE A 20 20.94 40.83 12.53
C PHE A 20 19.75 40.64 13.49
N LEU A 21 19.16 41.76 13.99
CA LEU A 21 17.95 41.70 14.81
C LEU A 21 16.74 41.17 14.02
N ILE A 22 16.60 41.57 12.76
CA ILE A 22 15.54 41.07 11.88
C ILE A 22 15.74 39.58 11.59
N GLU A 23 16.96 39.14 11.32
CA GLU A 23 17.25 37.70 11.14
C GLU A 23 16.98 36.88 12.42
N VAL A 24 17.39 37.37 13.58
CA VAL A 24 17.11 36.70 14.87
C VAL A 24 15.62 36.70 15.18
N LEU A 25 14.87 37.78 14.88
CA LEU A 25 13.42 37.82 15.04
C LEU A 25 12.70 36.91 14.02
N CYS A 26 13.22 36.86 12.79
CA CYS A 26 12.67 35.93 11.78
C CYS A 26 12.95 34.47 12.12
N ALA A 27 14.15 34.17 12.66
CA ALA A 27 14.51 32.84 13.14
C ALA A 27 13.74 32.42 14.41
N SER A 28 13.38 33.40 15.28
CA SER A 28 12.59 33.14 16.50
C SER A 28 11.08 32.95 16.22
N GLN A 29 10.60 33.27 15.02
CA GLN A 29 9.23 33.01 14.55
C GLN A 29 9.10 31.66 13.84
N GLN A 30 10.06 30.74 13.98
CA GLN A 30 9.84 29.36 13.68
C GLN A 30 8.87 28.82 14.75
N THR A 31 7.60 29.25 14.67
CA THR A 31 6.50 28.57 15.32
C THR A 31 6.60 27.11 14.91
N ASP A 32 6.60 26.24 15.89
CA ASP A 32 6.47 24.79 15.77
C ASP A 32 5.11 24.52 15.07
N GLN A 33 5.04 24.82 13.76
CA GLN A 33 3.92 24.43 12.93
C GLN A 33 4.03 22.91 12.85
N SER A 34 3.21 22.24 13.64
CA SER A 34 3.05 20.80 13.54
C SER A 34 2.63 20.51 12.10
N GLU A 35 3.57 20.01 11.30
CA GLU A 35 3.36 19.67 9.90
C GLU A 35 2.26 18.60 9.83
N THR A 36 1.19 18.88 9.07
CA THR A 36 0.10 17.92 8.84
C THR A 36 0.59 16.84 7.90
N GLN A 37 0.62 15.60 8.37
CA GLN A 37 1.02 14.46 7.59
C GLN A 37 -0.18 13.88 6.85
N GLN A 38 -0.09 13.80 5.51
CA GLN A 38 -1.08 13.12 4.69
C GLN A 38 -0.94 11.62 4.83
N VAL A 39 -2.04 10.93 5.18
CA VAL A 39 -2.07 9.48 5.34
C VAL A 39 -3.28 8.89 4.62
N LYS A 40 -3.15 7.64 4.17
CA LYS A 40 -4.16 6.97 3.35
C LYS A 40 -4.63 5.69 4.02
N GLY A 41 -5.93 5.45 3.99
CA GLY A 41 -6.57 4.23 4.45
C GLY A 41 -7.38 3.57 3.34
N ILE A 42 -7.70 2.30 3.54
CA ILE A 42 -8.52 1.49 2.63
C ILE A 42 -9.78 1.06 3.39
N VAL A 43 -10.93 1.23 2.78
CA VAL A 43 -12.23 0.80 3.34
C VAL A 43 -12.17 -0.66 3.79
N GLY A 44 -12.69 -0.95 4.98
CA GLY A 44 -12.70 -2.28 5.59
C GLY A 44 -11.37 -2.72 6.21
N GLN A 45 -10.27 -1.99 5.99
CA GLN A 45 -8.97 -2.29 6.60
C GLN A 45 -8.77 -1.53 7.93
N SER A 46 -7.70 -1.87 8.64
CA SER A 46 -7.28 -1.16 9.84
C SER A 46 -6.17 -0.18 9.54
N PHE A 47 -6.24 1.01 10.12
CA PHE A 47 -5.21 2.02 10.04
C PHE A 47 -4.63 2.31 11.43
N SER A 48 -3.31 2.30 11.55
CA SER A 48 -2.61 2.68 12.79
C SER A 48 -1.93 4.03 12.59
N PHE A 49 -2.25 5.00 13.46
CA PHE A 49 -1.63 6.31 13.43
C PHE A 49 -0.14 6.18 13.77
N PRO A 50 0.77 6.70 12.91
CA PRO A 50 2.22 6.47 13.08
C PRO A 50 2.85 7.42 14.14
N GLU A 51 2.17 7.61 15.27
CA GLU A 51 2.66 8.34 16.44
C GLU A 51 2.28 7.58 17.71
N ARG A 52 3.25 7.42 18.61
CA ARG A 52 3.07 6.70 19.87
C ARG A 52 2.57 7.61 20.96
N VAL A 53 1.66 7.12 21.80
CA VAL A 53 1.36 7.75 23.08
C VAL A 53 2.18 7.06 24.17
N ILE A 54 3.24 7.73 24.68
CA ILE A 54 4.25 7.09 25.54
C ILE A 54 3.67 6.74 26.92
N LYS A 55 3.16 7.70 27.66
CA LYS A 55 2.54 7.48 28.98
C LYS A 55 1.12 7.98 29.03
N SER A 56 0.90 9.25 28.70
CA SER A 56 -0.42 9.88 28.66
C SER A 56 -0.57 10.74 27.41
N GLY A 57 -1.81 10.82 26.91
CA GLY A 57 -2.11 11.58 25.71
C GLY A 57 -3.53 11.32 25.23
N ASN A 58 -3.84 11.92 24.09
CA ASN A 58 -5.18 11.89 23.52
C ASN A 58 -5.11 11.65 22.02
N LEU A 59 -6.18 11.08 21.47
CA LEU A 59 -6.49 11.15 20.03
C LEU A 59 -7.69 12.08 19.86
N LEU A 60 -7.52 13.11 19.06
CA LEU A 60 -8.56 14.06 18.70
C LEU A 60 -9.00 13.83 17.27
N TYR A 61 -10.25 14.18 16.96
CA TYR A 61 -10.80 14.12 15.60
C TYR A 61 -11.56 15.40 15.29
N GLY A 62 -11.01 16.19 14.38
CA GLY A 62 -11.62 17.45 13.92
C GLY A 62 -12.19 18.28 15.08
N ASP A 63 -13.41 18.80 14.87
CA ASP A 63 -14.12 19.62 15.87
C ASP A 63 -14.78 18.84 17.00
N LEU A 64 -14.85 17.48 16.90
CA LEU A 64 -15.37 16.63 17.96
C LEU A 64 -14.47 16.62 19.20
N GLY A 65 -13.23 17.02 19.07
CA GLY A 65 -12.25 17.01 20.14
C GLY A 65 -11.73 15.59 20.45
N SER A 66 -11.52 15.30 21.73
CA SER A 66 -10.91 14.01 22.14
C SER A 66 -11.86 12.84 21.98
N ILE A 67 -11.48 11.90 21.13
CA ILE A 67 -12.19 10.62 20.89
C ILE A 67 -11.57 9.45 21.66
N ALA A 68 -10.33 9.60 22.15
CA ALA A 68 -9.69 8.62 23.03
C ALA A 68 -8.69 9.32 23.96
N ASN A 69 -8.64 8.84 25.22
CA ASN A 69 -7.72 9.33 26.24
C ASN A 69 -6.90 8.18 26.81
N VAL A 70 -5.61 8.41 27.02
CA VAL A 70 -4.66 7.46 27.60
C VAL A 70 -4.11 8.03 28.90
N TYR A 71 -4.18 7.23 29.97
CA TYR A 71 -3.69 7.58 31.31
C TYR A 71 -2.60 6.60 31.74
N PRO A 72 -1.63 7.06 32.57
CA PRO A 72 -0.58 6.19 33.11
C PRO A 72 -1.20 5.05 33.91
N GLY A 73 -0.78 3.81 33.65
CA GLY A 73 -1.22 2.63 34.41
C GLY A 73 -2.68 2.23 34.23
N LYS A 74 -3.40 2.83 33.30
CA LYS A 74 -4.79 2.46 32.94
C LYS A 74 -4.86 2.10 31.46
N GLU A 75 -5.81 1.23 31.11
CA GLU A 75 -6.18 1.03 29.71
C GLU A 75 -6.77 2.33 29.15
N GLY A 76 -6.46 2.60 27.88
CA GLY A 76 -6.98 3.77 27.18
C GLY A 76 -8.51 3.78 27.23
N LYS A 77 -9.09 4.89 27.72
CA LYS A 77 -10.55 5.07 27.71
C LYS A 77 -10.95 5.68 26.38
N ILE A 78 -11.63 4.91 25.55
CA ILE A 78 -12.23 5.40 24.30
C ILE A 78 -13.47 6.22 24.68
N THR A 79 -13.52 7.47 24.25
CA THR A 79 -14.69 8.32 24.44
C THR A 79 -15.74 7.93 23.41
N LEU A 80 -16.98 7.75 23.84
CA LEU A 80 -18.05 7.13 23.04
C LEU A 80 -18.68 8.08 22.01
N GLU A 81 -17.90 8.46 21.04
CA GLU A 81 -18.49 8.82 19.76
C GLU A 81 -18.93 7.50 19.09
N LYS A 82 -20.22 7.32 18.89
CA LYS A 82 -20.82 6.07 18.39
C LYS A 82 -20.14 5.54 17.12
N ARG A 83 -19.66 6.43 16.27
CA ARG A 83 -18.99 6.07 15.02
C ARG A 83 -17.66 5.34 15.20
N PHE A 84 -16.98 5.52 16.34
CA PHE A 84 -15.70 4.88 16.66
C PHE A 84 -15.84 3.72 17.66
N GLU A 85 -17.06 3.45 18.11
CA GLU A 85 -17.33 2.40 19.09
C GLU A 85 -16.90 1.04 18.54
N ASN A 86 -16.16 0.28 19.34
CA ASN A 86 -15.61 -1.05 19.01
C ASN A 86 -14.62 -1.07 17.82
N ARG A 87 -14.31 0.07 17.20
CA ARG A 87 -13.36 0.16 16.09
C ARG A 87 -12.05 0.84 16.46
N LEU A 88 -12.06 1.76 17.42
CA LEU A 88 -10.86 2.47 17.87
C LEU A 88 -10.22 1.73 19.05
N HIS A 89 -8.95 1.36 18.90
CA HIS A 89 -8.17 0.62 19.89
C HIS A 89 -6.81 1.28 20.13
N LEU A 90 -6.30 1.16 21.36
CA LEU A 90 -4.91 1.44 21.67
C LEU A 90 -4.17 0.10 21.81
N ASN A 91 -3.13 -0.11 21.04
CA ASN A 91 -2.26 -1.27 21.23
C ASN A 91 -1.39 -1.05 22.49
N ASN A 92 -1.61 -1.85 23.52
CA ASN A 92 -0.95 -1.70 24.81
C ASN A 92 0.57 -1.96 24.77
N VAL A 93 1.06 -2.68 23.77
CA VAL A 93 2.49 -2.98 23.58
C VAL A 93 3.17 -1.90 22.74
N THR A 94 2.62 -1.60 21.57
CA THR A 94 3.22 -0.64 20.61
C THR A 94 2.86 0.80 20.92
N ARG A 95 1.78 1.02 21.66
CA ARG A 95 1.24 2.34 22.06
C ARG A 95 0.76 3.18 20.88
N TYR A 96 0.38 2.55 19.77
CA TYR A 96 -0.27 3.21 18.63
C TYR A 96 -1.80 3.11 18.76
N PHE A 97 -2.49 4.18 18.38
CA PHE A 97 -3.92 4.12 18.11
C PHE A 97 -4.17 3.43 16.78
N THR A 98 -5.12 2.51 16.75
CA THR A 98 -5.56 1.79 15.55
C THR A 98 -7.05 1.94 15.40
N LEU A 99 -7.50 2.40 14.23
CA LEU A 99 -8.89 2.42 13.82
C LEU A 99 -9.11 1.27 12.83
N SER A 100 -9.97 0.32 13.20
CA SER A 100 -10.30 -0.86 12.38
C SER A 100 -11.58 -0.64 11.59
N ASP A 101 -11.78 -1.47 10.56
CA ASP A 101 -12.96 -1.41 9.68
C ASP A 101 -13.24 0.01 9.17
N LEU A 102 -12.23 0.58 8.50
CA LEU A 102 -12.30 1.94 7.98
C LEU A 102 -13.49 2.15 7.07
N GLN A 103 -14.17 3.26 7.25
CA GLN A 103 -15.27 3.72 6.43
C GLN A 103 -14.88 5.01 5.70
N ILE A 104 -15.50 5.31 4.58
CA ILE A 104 -15.23 6.58 3.84
C ILE A 104 -15.40 7.80 4.75
N ASP A 105 -16.39 7.75 5.65
CA ASP A 105 -16.68 8.85 6.59
C ASP A 105 -15.63 9.00 7.70
N ASP A 106 -14.70 8.05 7.86
CA ASP A 106 -13.60 8.20 8.81
C ASP A 106 -12.50 9.15 8.30
N ALA A 107 -12.58 9.58 7.04
CA ALA A 107 -11.69 10.58 6.51
C ALA A 107 -11.78 11.89 7.31
N GLY A 108 -10.65 12.53 7.55
CA GLY A 108 -10.59 13.79 8.30
C GLY A 108 -9.28 14.02 9.03
N VAL A 109 -9.26 15.04 9.86
CA VAL A 109 -8.06 15.44 10.60
C VAL A 109 -8.05 14.80 11.97
N TYR A 110 -7.00 14.04 12.24
CA TYR A 110 -6.71 13.42 13.53
C TYR A 110 -5.48 14.06 14.14
N THR A 111 -5.50 14.26 15.45
CA THR A 111 -4.34 14.76 16.18
C THR A 111 -3.99 13.80 17.31
N VAL A 112 -2.78 13.26 17.27
CA VAL A 112 -2.21 12.53 18.41
C VAL A 112 -1.48 13.51 19.30
N GLU A 113 -1.92 13.62 20.54
CA GLU A 113 -1.37 14.51 21.56
C GLU A 113 -0.66 13.71 22.64
N ASN A 114 0.65 13.92 22.83
CA ASN A 114 1.41 13.44 23.97
C ASN A 114 1.48 14.52 25.04
N THR A 115 1.10 14.20 26.27
CA THR A 115 1.01 15.18 27.38
C THR A 115 2.17 15.09 28.38
N ASP A 116 3.03 14.06 28.29
CA ASP A 116 4.08 13.75 29.30
C ASP A 116 5.36 14.60 29.18
N GLU A 117 5.72 15.03 27.98
CA GLU A 117 7.04 15.65 27.68
C GLU A 117 6.90 17.08 27.13
N GLY A 118 5.96 17.85 27.68
CA GLY A 118 5.52 19.06 27.01
C GLY A 118 4.62 18.70 25.83
N LYS A 119 3.50 19.38 25.70
CA LYS A 119 2.45 19.07 24.73
C LYS A 119 3.00 18.95 23.29
N LYS A 120 3.27 17.69 22.85
CA LYS A 120 3.66 17.40 21.47
C LYS A 120 2.42 16.98 20.68
N LEU A 121 2.19 17.62 19.55
CA LEU A 121 1.08 17.34 18.66
C LEU A 121 1.62 16.79 17.34
N LYS A 122 1.00 15.71 16.85
CA LYS A 122 1.17 15.22 15.48
C LYS A 122 -0.18 15.19 14.80
N ILE A 123 -0.28 15.87 13.69
CA ILE A 123 -1.52 16.04 12.93
C ILE A 123 -1.47 15.16 11.69
N PHE A 124 -2.52 14.38 11.48
CA PHE A 124 -2.70 13.49 10.37
C PHE A 124 -3.99 13.85 9.63
N GLU A 125 -3.92 14.04 8.34
CA GLU A 125 -5.08 14.14 7.47
C GLU A 125 -5.29 12.80 6.79
N LEU A 126 -6.25 12.03 7.31
CA LEU A 126 -6.60 10.70 6.80
C LEU A 126 -7.56 10.85 5.63
N THR A 127 -7.17 10.31 4.49
CA THR A 127 -8.05 10.07 3.36
C THR A 127 -8.33 8.57 3.25
N VAL A 128 -9.60 8.19 3.12
CA VAL A 128 -10.01 6.80 2.96
C VAL A 128 -10.50 6.57 1.54
N TYR A 129 -10.05 5.46 0.94
CA TYR A 129 -10.34 5.08 -0.44
C TYR A 129 -10.98 3.71 -0.49
N ASN A 130 -11.87 3.50 -1.45
CA ASN A 130 -12.23 2.17 -1.90
C ASN A 130 -11.07 1.53 -2.68
N VAL A 131 -11.05 0.21 -2.75
CA VAL A 131 -10.22 -0.50 -3.71
C VAL A 131 -10.82 -0.26 -5.09
N VAL A 132 -10.00 0.12 -6.07
CA VAL A 132 -10.47 0.40 -7.42
C VAL A 132 -11.08 -0.87 -8.05
N SER A 133 -12.19 -0.71 -8.77
CA SER A 133 -12.83 -1.81 -9.48
C SER A 133 -12.01 -2.23 -10.70
N LYS A 134 -12.13 -3.51 -11.08
CA LYS A 134 -11.43 -4.04 -12.26
C LYS A 134 -12.01 -3.42 -13.52
N PRO A 135 -11.17 -2.86 -14.41
CA PRO A 135 -11.64 -2.31 -15.68
C PRO A 135 -12.36 -3.36 -16.52
N GLN A 136 -13.37 -2.92 -17.27
CA GLN A 136 -14.15 -3.75 -18.18
C GLN A 136 -13.89 -3.37 -19.62
N LEU A 137 -13.82 -4.38 -20.48
CA LEU A 137 -13.71 -4.20 -21.92
C LEU A 137 -15.09 -4.37 -22.54
N ARG A 138 -15.49 -3.38 -23.35
CA ARG A 138 -16.77 -3.34 -24.04
C ARG A 138 -16.55 -3.03 -25.52
N ASP A 139 -17.57 -3.30 -26.34
CA ASP A 139 -17.57 -2.93 -27.75
C ASP A 139 -16.33 -3.41 -28.52
N CYS A 140 -15.94 -4.69 -28.29
CA CYS A 140 -14.88 -5.32 -29.09
C CYS A 140 -15.41 -5.49 -30.54
N ASP A 141 -15.07 -4.52 -31.40
CA ASP A 141 -15.40 -4.58 -32.82
C ASP A 141 -14.24 -5.19 -33.61
N SER A 142 -14.44 -6.42 -34.08
CA SER A 142 -13.45 -7.13 -34.89
C SER A 142 -13.25 -6.51 -36.28
N SER A 143 -14.19 -5.72 -36.78
CA SER A 143 -14.08 -5.06 -38.09
C SER A 143 -13.18 -3.81 -38.04
N SER A 144 -13.28 -3.03 -36.98
CA SER A 144 -12.48 -1.82 -36.74
C SER A 144 -11.29 -2.05 -35.81
N CYS A 145 -11.11 -3.26 -35.26
CA CYS A 145 -10.08 -3.57 -34.28
C CYS A 145 -10.04 -2.57 -33.11
N SER A 146 -11.22 -2.20 -32.62
CA SER A 146 -11.35 -1.26 -31.52
C SER A 146 -12.02 -1.88 -30.30
N VAL A 147 -11.66 -1.40 -29.13
CA VAL A 147 -12.22 -1.80 -27.84
C VAL A 147 -12.37 -0.58 -26.95
N VAL A 148 -13.46 -0.54 -26.18
CA VAL A 148 -13.67 0.48 -25.15
C VAL A 148 -13.34 -0.13 -23.79
N CYS A 149 -12.40 0.49 -23.09
CA CYS A 149 -12.11 0.18 -21.70
C CYS A 149 -12.85 1.15 -20.79
N SER A 150 -13.52 0.66 -19.77
CA SER A 150 -14.28 1.47 -18.81
C SER A 150 -14.06 0.98 -17.38
N VAL A 151 -14.17 1.90 -16.43
CA VAL A 151 -14.11 1.63 -14.97
C VAL A 151 -15.04 2.60 -14.26
N ASP A 152 -15.62 2.15 -13.14
CA ASP A 152 -16.38 3.02 -12.26
C ASP A 152 -15.49 4.14 -11.75
N ASN A 153 -15.97 5.39 -11.81
CA ASN A 153 -15.21 6.54 -11.35
C ASN A 153 -15.43 6.75 -9.86
N GLU A 154 -14.35 6.74 -9.13
CA GLU A 154 -14.30 7.03 -7.70
C GLU A 154 -13.20 8.06 -7.41
N LYS A 155 -13.02 8.39 -6.12
CA LYS A 155 -12.03 9.39 -5.68
C LYS A 155 -10.64 9.07 -6.22
N GLU A 156 -10.08 9.99 -6.99
CA GLU A 156 -8.72 9.94 -7.55
C GLU A 156 -8.45 8.71 -8.43
N VAL A 157 -9.47 8.15 -9.07
CA VAL A 157 -9.29 7.06 -10.05
C VAL A 157 -8.77 7.63 -11.36
N THR A 158 -7.77 6.93 -11.91
CA THR A 158 -7.21 7.12 -13.24
C THR A 158 -7.40 5.86 -14.06
N LEU A 159 -7.77 6.00 -15.31
CA LEU A 159 -7.82 4.92 -16.29
C LEU A 159 -6.75 5.15 -17.34
N THR A 160 -5.88 4.16 -17.58
CA THR A 160 -4.72 4.27 -18.47
C THR A 160 -4.69 3.09 -19.45
N LEU A 161 -4.49 3.38 -20.72
CA LEU A 161 -4.24 2.37 -21.77
C LEU A 161 -2.76 2.24 -22.03
N TYR A 162 -2.26 1.00 -22.09
CA TYR A 162 -0.88 0.66 -22.35
C TYR A 162 -0.74 -0.19 -23.61
N ARG A 163 0.40 -0.01 -24.31
CA ARG A 163 0.94 -0.92 -25.31
C ARG A 163 2.31 -1.40 -24.80
N GLY A 164 2.37 -2.62 -24.27
CA GLY A 164 3.52 -3.05 -23.50
C GLY A 164 3.73 -2.14 -22.28
N GLU A 165 4.83 -1.39 -22.23
CA GLU A 165 5.15 -0.42 -21.17
C GLU A 165 4.80 1.04 -21.56
N GLU A 166 4.42 1.28 -22.82
CA GLU A 166 4.11 2.61 -23.35
C GLU A 166 2.68 3.02 -22.98
N ILE A 167 2.53 4.22 -22.43
CA ILE A 167 1.22 4.84 -22.20
C ILE A 167 0.68 5.38 -23.51
N LEU A 168 -0.45 4.86 -23.99
CA LEU A 168 -1.14 5.35 -25.19
C LEU A 168 -2.10 6.49 -24.87
N ASN A 169 -2.86 6.33 -23.78
CA ASN A 169 -3.85 7.33 -23.36
C ASN A 169 -4.15 7.18 -21.87
N GLN A 170 -4.59 8.28 -21.25
CA GLN A 170 -4.95 8.32 -19.83
C GLN A 170 -6.10 9.30 -19.61
N THR A 171 -7.02 8.97 -18.71
CA THR A 171 -8.12 9.85 -18.28
C THR A 171 -8.35 9.75 -16.78
N SER A 172 -8.86 10.83 -16.23
CA SER A 172 -9.41 10.94 -14.86
C SER A 172 -10.45 12.03 -14.87
N SER A 173 -11.38 12.01 -13.93
CA SER A 173 -12.39 13.06 -13.80
C SER A 173 -12.73 13.32 -12.34
N PRO A 174 -12.88 14.57 -11.93
CA PRO A 174 -13.39 14.92 -10.61
C PRO A 174 -14.91 14.70 -10.48
N ASP A 175 -15.61 14.56 -11.61
CA ASP A 175 -17.04 14.22 -11.62
C ASP A 175 -17.24 12.72 -11.43
N LEU A 176 -17.58 12.33 -10.20
CA LEU A 176 -17.75 10.93 -9.81
C LEU A 176 -19.09 10.32 -10.27
N THR A 177 -19.92 11.08 -10.99
CA THR A 177 -21.23 10.58 -11.48
C THR A 177 -21.12 9.84 -12.81
N THR A 178 -19.98 9.94 -13.48
CA THR A 178 -19.76 9.33 -14.80
C THR A 178 -18.56 8.39 -14.76
N ASP A 179 -18.72 7.19 -15.29
CA ASP A 179 -17.65 6.22 -15.45
C ASP A 179 -16.53 6.76 -16.34
N LEU A 180 -15.29 6.39 -16.05
CA LEU A 180 -14.17 6.66 -16.93
C LEU A 180 -14.17 5.67 -18.08
N SER A 181 -13.93 6.17 -19.29
CA SER A 181 -13.83 5.31 -20.47
C SER A 181 -12.77 5.82 -21.45
N LEU A 182 -12.04 4.89 -22.08
CA LEU A 182 -11.08 5.14 -23.13
C LEU A 182 -11.30 4.17 -24.28
N ARG A 183 -11.26 4.68 -25.52
CA ARG A 183 -11.28 3.87 -26.71
C ARG A 183 -9.85 3.55 -27.15
N LEU A 184 -9.59 2.29 -27.40
CA LEU A 184 -8.34 1.77 -27.94
C LEU A 184 -8.59 1.28 -29.38
N GLU A 185 -7.75 1.71 -30.31
CA GLU A 185 -7.63 1.16 -31.65
C GLU A 185 -6.37 0.29 -31.71
N VAL A 186 -6.53 -1.00 -32.02
CA VAL A 186 -5.42 -1.95 -32.03
C VAL A 186 -4.71 -1.87 -33.39
N GLU A 187 -3.59 -1.19 -33.45
CA GLU A 187 -2.81 -0.99 -34.67
C GLU A 187 -1.82 -2.14 -34.95
N ASN A 188 -1.30 -2.75 -33.87
CA ASN A 188 -0.26 -3.77 -33.98
C ASN A 188 -0.68 -5.04 -33.23
N TYR A 189 -1.01 -6.09 -33.96
CA TYR A 189 -1.46 -7.38 -33.44
C TYR A 189 -0.39 -8.16 -32.65
N ASN A 190 0.88 -7.83 -32.82
CA ASN A 190 1.98 -8.47 -32.11
C ASN A 190 2.27 -7.80 -30.76
N SER A 191 1.68 -6.64 -30.49
CA SER A 191 1.82 -5.95 -29.22
C SER A 191 0.78 -6.43 -28.20
N THR A 192 1.14 -6.40 -26.94
CA THR A 192 0.20 -6.61 -25.82
C THR A 192 -0.40 -5.28 -25.43
N TYR A 193 -1.72 -5.26 -25.29
CA TYR A 193 -2.44 -4.08 -24.82
C TYR A 193 -3.06 -4.38 -23.46
N SER A 194 -3.06 -3.40 -22.58
CA SER A 194 -3.71 -3.51 -21.29
C SER A 194 -4.36 -2.19 -20.88
N CYS A 195 -5.38 -2.33 -20.06
CA CYS A 195 -6.10 -1.24 -19.46
C CYS A 195 -5.90 -1.33 -17.95
N VAL A 196 -5.43 -0.26 -17.34
CA VAL A 196 -5.13 -0.18 -15.90
C VAL A 196 -5.99 0.92 -15.28
N ALA A 197 -6.76 0.55 -14.28
CA ALA A 197 -7.39 1.49 -13.38
C ALA A 197 -6.56 1.57 -12.09
N ALA A 198 -6.31 2.78 -11.60
CA ALA A 198 -5.51 2.99 -10.41
C ALA A 198 -6.04 4.17 -9.59
N ASN A 199 -5.91 4.06 -8.27
CA ASN A 199 -6.05 5.14 -7.32
C ASN A 199 -4.83 5.16 -6.37
N PRO A 200 -4.72 6.06 -5.39
CA PRO A 200 -3.57 6.16 -4.51
C PRO A 200 -3.26 4.94 -3.63
N VAL A 201 -4.15 3.94 -3.56
CA VAL A 201 -4.03 2.78 -2.65
C VAL A 201 -4.14 1.42 -3.36
N SER A 202 -4.61 1.39 -4.61
CA SER A 202 -4.83 0.13 -5.36
C SER A 202 -4.74 0.33 -6.86
N ASN A 203 -4.53 -0.77 -7.58
CA ASN A 203 -4.63 -0.81 -9.04
C ASN A 203 -5.19 -2.16 -9.49
N GLU A 204 -5.89 -2.13 -10.62
CA GLU A 204 -6.45 -3.30 -11.29
C GLU A 204 -6.15 -3.24 -12.78
N THR A 205 -5.85 -4.38 -13.37
CA THR A 205 -5.46 -4.49 -14.77
C THR A 205 -6.33 -5.49 -15.50
N VAL A 206 -6.70 -5.14 -16.74
CA VAL A 206 -7.28 -6.09 -17.70
C VAL A 206 -6.45 -6.07 -18.97
N HIS A 207 -6.11 -7.25 -19.48
CA HIS A 207 -5.43 -7.39 -20.77
C HIS A 207 -6.46 -7.41 -21.90
N VAL A 208 -6.17 -6.65 -22.95
CA VAL A 208 -7.03 -6.63 -24.15
C VAL A 208 -6.76 -7.91 -24.94
N PRO A 209 -7.79 -8.75 -25.15
CA PRO A 209 -7.64 -9.97 -25.93
C PRO A 209 -7.29 -9.59 -27.39
N LYS A 210 -6.68 -10.51 -28.13
CA LYS A 210 -6.40 -10.34 -29.55
C LYS A 210 -7.72 -10.42 -30.35
N CYS A 211 -8.59 -9.45 -30.17
CA CYS A 211 -9.94 -9.41 -30.78
C CYS A 211 -9.89 -9.39 -32.31
N CYS A 212 -8.75 -9.02 -32.88
CA CYS A 212 -8.60 -8.76 -34.30
C CYS A 212 -7.72 -9.81 -35.04
N SER A 213 -7.49 -10.98 -34.45
CA SER A 213 -6.84 -12.06 -35.19
C SER A 213 -7.75 -12.48 -36.34
N LYS A 214 -7.28 -12.32 -37.59
CA LYS A 214 -7.99 -12.75 -38.79
C LYS A 214 -8.22 -14.26 -38.86
N ASP A 215 -7.60 -15.01 -37.96
CA ASP A 215 -7.74 -16.47 -37.86
C ASP A 215 -8.78 -16.77 -36.77
N GLY A 216 -10.04 -16.77 -37.22
CA GLY A 216 -11.19 -17.18 -36.38
C GLY A 216 -11.06 -18.61 -35.89
N HIS A 217 -10.40 -18.80 -34.75
CA HIS A 217 -10.55 -19.99 -33.94
C HIS A 217 -10.73 -19.59 -32.49
N PRO A 218 -11.89 -19.83 -31.89
CA PRO A 218 -12.11 -19.57 -30.48
C PRO A 218 -11.59 -20.77 -29.66
N ASN A 219 -10.28 -20.95 -29.63
CA ASN A 219 -9.65 -21.89 -28.69
C ASN A 219 -8.22 -21.41 -28.46
N ASP A 220 -7.90 -21.06 -27.23
CA ASP A 220 -6.59 -21.17 -26.56
C ASP A 220 -6.30 -20.01 -25.59
N ALA A 221 -7.26 -19.78 -24.67
CA ALA A 221 -6.96 -18.93 -23.53
C ALA A 221 -6.89 -19.70 -22.20
N ASP A 222 -6.79 -21.06 -22.26
CA ASP A 222 -6.85 -21.90 -21.04
C ASP A 222 -5.80 -23.03 -21.01
N SER A 223 -4.73 -22.96 -21.82
CA SER A 223 -3.77 -24.09 -21.93
C SER A 223 -2.46 -23.92 -21.15
N ASP A 224 -2.05 -22.70 -20.79
CA ASP A 224 -0.74 -22.52 -20.16
C ASP A 224 -0.73 -22.80 -18.65
N GLU A 225 -1.86 -22.65 -17.96
CA GLU A 225 -1.93 -22.97 -16.53
C GLU A 225 -2.04 -24.48 -16.25
N LYS A 226 -2.68 -25.23 -17.16
CA LYS A 226 -2.82 -26.70 -17.01
C LYS A 226 -1.54 -27.46 -17.34
N THR A 227 -0.74 -26.96 -18.29
CA THR A 227 0.56 -27.56 -18.64
C THR A 227 1.58 -27.39 -17.52
N LEU A 228 1.66 -26.24 -16.89
CA LEU A 228 2.57 -26.00 -15.76
C LEU A 228 2.19 -26.90 -14.56
N GLY A 229 0.91 -27.06 -14.27
CA GLY A 229 0.42 -27.96 -13.22
C GLY A 229 0.78 -29.43 -13.47
N LEU A 230 0.65 -29.91 -14.71
CA LEU A 230 1.03 -31.27 -15.11
C LEU A 230 2.54 -31.51 -14.99
N PHE A 231 3.39 -30.55 -15.37
CA PHE A 231 4.84 -30.64 -15.20
C PHE A 231 5.24 -30.71 -13.73
N ILE A 232 4.63 -29.89 -12.87
CA ILE A 232 4.91 -29.91 -11.42
C ILE A 232 4.51 -31.26 -10.81
N ILE A 233 3.33 -31.79 -11.16
CA ILE A 233 2.87 -33.09 -10.69
C ILE A 233 3.82 -34.21 -11.17
N ALA A 234 4.24 -34.20 -12.43
CA ALA A 234 5.18 -35.16 -12.98
C ALA A 234 6.53 -35.16 -12.24
N VAL A 235 7.08 -33.99 -11.96
CA VAL A 235 8.33 -33.83 -11.19
C VAL A 235 8.18 -34.34 -9.77
N ILE A 236 7.08 -34.05 -9.10
CA ILE A 236 6.79 -34.59 -7.75
C ILE A 236 6.69 -36.09 -7.77
N CYS A 237 6.00 -36.68 -8.75
CA CYS A 237 5.90 -38.14 -8.88
C CYS A 237 7.27 -38.80 -9.08
N VAL A 238 8.14 -38.25 -9.89
CA VAL A 238 9.51 -38.75 -10.08
C VAL A 238 10.33 -38.67 -8.81
N LEU A 239 10.25 -37.57 -8.06
CA LEU A 239 10.96 -37.43 -6.79
C LEU A 239 10.46 -38.40 -5.71
N VAL A 240 9.15 -38.65 -5.63
CA VAL A 240 8.56 -39.61 -4.70
C VAL A 240 8.97 -41.04 -5.09
N ALA A 241 8.91 -41.38 -6.36
CA ALA A 241 9.33 -42.70 -6.84
C ALA A 241 10.81 -42.97 -6.57
N SER A 242 11.69 -42.00 -6.84
CA SER A 242 13.13 -42.14 -6.55
C SER A 242 13.42 -42.22 -5.06
N GLY A 243 12.69 -41.50 -4.22
CA GLY A 243 12.77 -41.61 -2.76
C GLY A 243 12.36 -42.96 -2.24
N LEU A 244 11.27 -43.54 -2.77
CA LEU A 244 10.81 -44.89 -2.40
C LEU A 244 11.79 -45.97 -2.81
N VAL A 245 12.41 -45.88 -3.99
CA VAL A 245 13.46 -46.81 -4.45
C VAL A 245 14.69 -46.68 -3.54
N GLY A 246 15.12 -45.48 -3.20
CA GLY A 246 16.22 -45.27 -2.27
C GLY A 246 15.97 -45.88 -0.89
N LEU A 247 14.75 -45.70 -0.35
CA LEU A 247 14.33 -46.30 0.92
C LEU A 247 14.31 -47.80 0.86
N ALA A 248 13.81 -48.39 -0.23
CA ALA A 248 13.79 -49.85 -0.43
C ALA A 248 15.21 -50.45 -0.48
N ILE A 249 16.14 -49.77 -1.17
CA ILE A 249 17.57 -50.19 -1.22
C ILE A 249 18.19 -50.05 0.17
N TYR A 250 17.92 -48.98 0.89
CA TYR A 250 18.42 -48.78 2.27
C TYR A 250 17.92 -49.87 3.23
N LEU A 251 16.62 -50.20 3.20
CA LEU A 251 16.02 -51.22 4.03
C LEU A 251 16.57 -52.63 3.68
N LYS A 252 16.79 -52.93 2.38
CA LYS A 252 17.41 -54.16 1.92
C LYS A 252 18.86 -54.29 2.41
N LYS A 253 19.64 -53.23 2.36
CA LYS A 253 21.02 -53.18 2.87
C LYS A 253 21.07 -53.37 4.39
N SER A 254 20.14 -52.72 5.12
CA SER A 254 20.01 -52.87 6.58
C SER A 254 19.66 -54.31 6.99
N ARG A 255 18.76 -54.98 6.26
CA ARG A 255 18.39 -56.39 6.51
C ARG A 255 19.55 -57.36 6.25
N ASN A 256 20.34 -57.14 5.20
CA ASN A 256 21.50 -57.98 4.88
C ASN A 256 22.65 -57.77 5.87
N GLY A 257 22.81 -56.56 6.42
CA GLY A 257 23.81 -56.29 7.49
C GLY A 257 23.48 -57.03 8.81
N HIS A 258 22.19 -57.22 9.12
CA HIS A 258 21.77 -57.94 10.34
C HIS A 258 21.92 -59.47 10.20
N SER A 259 21.90 -59.99 8.96
CA SER A 259 22.07 -61.42 8.68
C SER A 259 23.52 -61.90 8.86
N GLN A 260 24.51 -61.09 8.55
CA GLN A 260 25.94 -61.44 8.76
C GLN A 260 26.38 -61.40 10.24
N GLY A 261 25.81 -60.52 11.07
CA GLY A 261 26.14 -60.48 12.51
C GLY A 261 25.64 -61.69 13.30
N ARG A 262 24.70 -62.51 12.77
CA ARG A 262 24.16 -63.72 13.42
C ARG A 262 24.96 -64.99 13.13
N PHE A 263 25.77 -65.02 12.07
CA PHE A 263 26.58 -66.18 11.71
C PHE A 263 27.90 -66.24 12.48
N ILE A 264 28.47 -65.10 12.92
CA ILE A 264 29.75 -65.04 13.65
C ILE A 264 29.57 -65.39 15.12
N ARG A 265 28.35 -65.41 15.66
CA ARG A 265 28.09 -65.73 17.09
C ARG A 265 27.84 -67.18 17.38
N LYS A 266 27.82 -68.09 16.34
CA LYS A 266 27.60 -69.59 16.48
C LYS A 266 28.86 -70.47 16.32
N SER A 267 30.02 -69.84 16.10
CA SER A 267 31.29 -70.60 15.98
C SER A 267 32.28 -70.39 17.16
N ALA A 268 31.78 -69.79 18.25
CA ALA A 268 32.57 -69.66 19.47
C ALA A 268 31.78 -70.13 20.70
N SER A 269 31.50 -71.45 20.77
CA SER A 269 31.19 -72.17 21.99
C SER A 269 31.48 -73.67 21.76
#